data_1c964900eba654612b99823e9d43ca4f
#
_entry.id   1c964900eba654612b99823e9d43ca4f
#
_cell.length_a   1.000
_cell.length_b   1.000
_cell.length_c   1.000
_cell.angle_alpha   90.00
_cell.angle_beta   90.00
_cell.angle_gamma   90.00
#
_symmetry.space_group_name_H-M   'P 1'
#
loop_
_entity.id
_entity.type
_entity.pdbx_description
1 polymer ?
#
loop_
_entity_poly.entity_id
_entity_poly.type
_entity_poly.pdbx_seq_one_letter_code
_entity_poly.pdbx_strand_id
1 'polypeptide(L)'
;MPISNRIILTDVDGVLLQWEKHFSEWMSARGFTLKPGAHKKYSMIERYGISKLVKESLIQEFNRSAWMGTQEPMPDSQTWVKLLHAEGWTFIPITSQTMDIPAQQLRKKRLQELFGGTKANV
;
A
#
# COMPACT_ATOMS: atom_id res chain seq x y z
N MET A 1 28.92 -7.03 19.13
CA MET A 1 27.99 -7.67 18.22
C MET A 1 27.95 -6.90 16.90
N PRO A 2 28.22 -7.57 15.82
CA PRO A 2 28.21 -6.86 14.55
C PRO A 2 26.79 -6.38 14.21
N ILE A 3 26.72 -5.15 13.74
CA ILE A 3 25.46 -4.60 13.22
C ILE A 3 25.21 -5.26 11.86
N SER A 4 24.02 -5.77 11.68
CA SER A 4 23.67 -6.34 10.39
C SER A 4 23.64 -5.26 9.32
N ASN A 5 24.42 -5.45 8.24
CA ASN A 5 24.38 -4.58 7.08
C ASN A 5 23.33 -5.04 6.06
N ARG A 6 22.53 -6.04 6.42
CA ARG A 6 21.51 -6.61 5.55
C ARG A 6 20.21 -5.85 5.70
N ILE A 7 20.08 -4.79 4.95
CA ILE A 7 18.90 -3.93 4.98
C ILE A 7 18.29 -3.90 3.58
N ILE A 8 16.98 -4.13 3.53
CA ILE A 8 16.20 -3.98 2.30
C ILE A 8 15.26 -2.80 2.48
N LEU A 9 15.48 -1.77 1.67
CA LEU A 9 14.53 -0.69 1.54
C LEU A 9 13.47 -1.12 0.55
N THR A 10 12.22 -1.16 0.98
CA THR A 10 11.14 -1.67 0.13
C THR A 10 10.01 -0.67 0.01
N ASP A 11 9.43 -0.63 -1.18
CA ASP A 11 8.19 0.08 -1.39
C ASP A 11 7.05 -0.65 -0.67
N VAL A 12 5.97 0.04 -0.41
CA VAL A 12 4.80 -0.53 0.29
C VAL A 12 3.68 -0.80 -0.69
N ASP A 13 3.23 0.23 -1.41
CA ASP A 13 2.09 0.11 -2.31
C ASP A 13 2.46 -0.67 -3.56
N GLY A 14 1.74 -1.75 -3.82
CA GLY A 14 2.01 -2.62 -4.96
C GLY A 14 3.15 -3.58 -4.76
N VAL A 15 3.85 -3.55 -3.62
CA VAL A 15 4.94 -4.48 -3.28
C VAL A 15 4.59 -5.28 -2.04
N LEU A 16 4.35 -4.62 -0.92
CA LEU A 16 3.94 -5.28 0.32
C LEU A 16 2.42 -5.37 0.45
N LEU A 17 1.73 -4.30 0.11
CA LEU A 17 0.27 -4.18 0.27
C LEU A 17 -0.42 -4.00 -1.08
N GLN A 18 -1.64 -4.51 -1.19
CA GLN A 18 -2.47 -4.43 -2.39
C GLN A 18 -3.24 -3.11 -2.45
N TRP A 19 -2.52 -2.00 -2.53
CA TRP A 19 -3.09 -0.67 -2.54
C TRP A 19 -4.10 -0.49 -3.70
N GLU A 20 -3.72 -0.89 -4.89
CA GLU A 20 -4.54 -0.69 -6.09
C GLU A 20 -5.85 -1.47 -6.02
N LYS A 21 -5.80 -2.71 -5.52
CA LYS A 21 -6.99 -3.52 -5.30
C LYS A 21 -7.95 -2.83 -4.33
N HIS A 22 -7.44 -2.37 -3.21
CA HIS A 22 -8.27 -1.73 -2.18
C HIS A 22 -8.78 -0.38 -2.62
N PHE A 23 -7.98 0.37 -3.38
CA PHE A 23 -8.45 1.61 -3.97
C PHE A 23 -9.63 1.34 -4.92
N SER A 24 -9.54 0.31 -5.74
CA SER A 24 -10.64 -0.08 -6.64
C SER A 24 -11.90 -0.47 -5.89
N GLU A 25 -11.77 -1.21 -4.79
CA GLU A 25 -12.89 -1.57 -3.93
C GLU A 25 -13.53 -0.33 -3.29
N TRP A 26 -12.69 0.57 -2.81
CA TRP A 26 -13.14 1.83 -2.22
C TRP A 26 -13.87 2.71 -3.25
N MET A 27 -13.35 2.79 -4.47
CA MET A 27 -13.98 3.52 -5.56
C MET A 27 -15.36 2.92 -5.89
N SER A 28 -15.44 1.59 -5.96
CA SER A 28 -16.69 0.88 -6.21
C SER A 28 -17.74 1.17 -5.13
N ALA A 29 -17.32 1.16 -3.86
CA ALA A 29 -18.19 1.49 -2.73
C ALA A 29 -18.72 2.91 -2.81
N ARG A 30 -18.02 3.81 -3.49
CA ARG A 30 -18.44 5.19 -3.70
C ARG A 30 -19.25 5.41 -5.00
N GLY A 31 -19.53 4.34 -5.72
CA GLY A 31 -20.31 4.40 -6.93
C GLY A 31 -19.53 4.68 -8.21
N PHE A 32 -18.20 4.71 -8.15
CA PHE A 32 -17.38 4.83 -9.34
C PHE A 32 -17.26 3.47 -10.02
N THR A 33 -17.50 3.42 -11.31
CA THR A 33 -17.39 2.17 -12.08
C THR A 33 -16.28 2.27 -13.11
N LEU A 34 -15.64 1.14 -13.36
CA LEU A 34 -14.65 1.05 -14.42
C LEU A 34 -15.33 1.19 -15.78
N LYS A 35 -14.68 1.92 -16.69
CA LYS A 35 -15.16 2.05 -18.05
C LYS A 35 -14.93 0.76 -18.84
N PRO A 36 -15.70 0.48 -19.92
CA PRO A 36 -15.46 -0.68 -20.76
C PRO A 36 -14.00 -0.72 -21.23
N GLY A 37 -13.38 -1.90 -21.15
CA GLY A 37 -11.99 -2.08 -21.54
C GLY A 37 -10.97 -1.54 -20.52
N ALA A 38 -11.38 -1.22 -19.29
CA ALA A 38 -10.51 -0.64 -18.25
C ALA A 38 -9.27 -1.50 -17.96
N HIS A 39 -9.38 -2.81 -18.05
CA HIS A 39 -8.26 -3.72 -17.83
C HIS A 39 -7.12 -3.54 -18.84
N LYS A 40 -7.39 -2.91 -19.97
CA LYS A 40 -6.40 -2.59 -21.00
C LYS A 40 -5.81 -1.20 -20.84
N LYS A 41 -6.30 -0.43 -19.88
CA LYS A 41 -5.87 0.95 -19.67
C LYS A 41 -4.90 1.03 -18.51
N TYR A 42 -3.90 1.86 -18.66
CA TYR A 42 -2.82 2.01 -17.71
C TYR A 42 -3.13 3.06 -16.63
N SER A 43 -3.75 4.15 -17.04
CA SER A 43 -4.00 5.26 -16.13
C SER A 43 -5.39 5.19 -15.50
N MET A 44 -5.50 5.64 -14.25
CA MET A 44 -6.79 5.72 -13.55
C MET A 44 -7.75 6.69 -14.23
N ILE A 45 -7.23 7.75 -14.85
CA ILE A 45 -8.04 8.71 -15.59
C ILE A 45 -8.81 7.97 -16.69
N GLU A 46 -8.12 7.09 -17.41
CA GLU A 46 -8.74 6.32 -18.48
C GLU A 46 -9.65 5.22 -17.93
N ARG A 47 -9.24 4.55 -16.86
CA ARG A 47 -10.02 3.45 -16.28
C ARG A 47 -11.38 3.90 -15.75
N TYR A 48 -11.43 5.04 -15.09
CA TYR A 48 -12.64 5.54 -14.45
C TYR A 48 -13.29 6.70 -15.22
N GLY A 49 -12.61 7.24 -16.22
CA GLY A 49 -13.12 8.38 -16.97
C GLY A 49 -13.24 9.64 -16.13
N ILE A 50 -12.28 9.86 -15.20
CA ILE A 50 -12.27 11.02 -14.32
C ILE A 50 -11.13 11.96 -14.70
N SER A 51 -11.24 13.23 -14.29
CA SER A 51 -10.18 14.20 -14.53
C SER A 51 -8.99 13.95 -13.61
N LYS A 52 -7.83 14.52 -13.96
CA LYS A 52 -6.63 14.44 -13.13
C LYS A 52 -6.87 15.03 -11.74
N LEU A 53 -7.57 16.15 -11.65
CA LEU A 53 -7.85 16.81 -10.39
C LEU A 53 -8.73 15.96 -9.49
N VAL A 54 -9.76 15.35 -10.05
CA VAL A 54 -10.64 14.43 -9.32
C VAL A 54 -9.86 13.19 -8.87
N LYS A 55 -9.02 12.63 -9.73
CA LYS A 55 -8.16 11.49 -9.38
C LYS A 55 -7.29 11.81 -8.15
N GLU A 56 -6.60 12.92 -8.18
CA GLU A 56 -5.70 13.31 -7.10
C GLU A 56 -6.46 13.50 -5.78
N SER A 57 -7.63 14.13 -5.84
CA SER A 57 -8.50 14.32 -4.68
C SER A 57 -8.96 12.99 -4.09
N LEU A 58 -9.39 12.07 -4.93
CA LEU A 58 -9.85 10.74 -4.49
C LEU A 58 -8.73 9.90 -3.89
N ILE A 59 -7.54 9.94 -4.48
CA ILE A 59 -6.38 9.24 -3.93
C ILE A 59 -6.03 9.78 -2.54
N GLN A 60 -6.01 11.10 -2.37
CA GLN A 60 -5.75 11.70 -1.07
C GLN A 60 -6.80 11.28 -0.04
N GLU A 61 -8.06 11.27 -0.43
CA GLU A 61 -9.15 10.88 0.44
C GLU A 61 -9.04 9.41 0.87
N PHE A 62 -8.73 8.52 -0.07
CA PHE A 62 -8.51 7.12 0.23
C PHE A 62 -7.33 6.93 1.18
N ASN A 63 -6.21 7.60 0.91
CA ASN A 63 -5.01 7.47 1.73
C ASN A 63 -5.18 8.02 3.15
N ARG A 64 -6.19 8.84 3.39
CA ARG A 64 -6.55 9.33 4.73
C ARG A 64 -7.65 8.52 5.39
N SER A 65 -8.14 7.50 4.73
CA SER A 65 -9.28 6.73 5.22
C SER A 65 -8.86 5.62 6.21
N ALA A 66 -9.85 5.12 6.93
CA ALA A 66 -9.68 3.98 7.83
C ALA A 66 -9.27 2.69 7.09
N TRP A 67 -9.43 2.65 5.78
CA TRP A 67 -9.02 1.52 4.94
C TRP A 67 -7.51 1.27 5.01
N MET A 68 -6.75 2.28 5.44
CA MET A 68 -5.30 2.11 5.64
C MET A 68 -4.96 1.09 6.71
N GLY A 69 -5.88 0.81 7.62
CA GLY A 69 -5.69 -0.19 8.68
C GLY A 69 -6.09 -1.62 8.31
N THR A 70 -6.64 -1.83 7.12
CA THR A 70 -7.18 -3.14 6.70
C THR A 70 -6.68 -3.60 5.34
N GLN A 71 -5.63 -2.99 4.82
CA GLN A 71 -5.07 -3.39 3.54
C GLN A 71 -4.52 -4.82 3.58
N GLU A 72 -4.79 -5.59 2.53
CA GLU A 72 -4.29 -6.95 2.40
C GLU A 72 -2.86 -6.96 1.84
N PRO A 73 -2.07 -7.99 2.20
CA PRO A 73 -0.73 -8.12 1.64
C PRO A 73 -0.79 -8.52 0.17
N MET A 74 0.24 -8.14 -0.57
CA MET A 74 0.42 -8.67 -1.92
C MET A 74 0.61 -10.20 -1.85
N PRO A 75 0.18 -10.95 -2.86
CA PRO A 75 0.45 -12.39 -2.91
C PRO A 75 1.95 -12.63 -2.71
N ASP A 76 2.31 -13.60 -1.90
CA ASP A 76 3.68 -13.98 -1.59
C ASP A 76 4.51 -12.98 -0.78
N SER A 77 4.02 -11.75 -0.53
CA SER A 77 4.82 -10.75 0.20
C SER A 77 5.16 -11.20 1.61
N GLN A 78 4.20 -11.77 2.33
CA GLN A 78 4.45 -12.28 3.69
C GLN A 78 5.46 -13.43 3.69
N THR A 79 5.37 -14.31 2.71
CA THR A 79 6.29 -15.45 2.58
C THR A 79 7.72 -14.97 2.36
N TRP A 80 7.92 -14.07 1.40
CA TRP A 80 9.26 -13.57 1.08
C TRP A 80 9.87 -12.74 2.20
N VAL A 81 9.08 -11.88 2.84
CA VAL A 81 9.56 -11.09 3.98
C VAL A 81 10.01 -12.02 5.11
N LYS A 82 9.21 -13.03 5.42
CA LYS A 82 9.52 -14.00 6.47
C LYS A 82 10.79 -14.78 6.17
N LEU A 83 10.95 -15.26 4.94
CA LEU A 83 12.14 -16.03 4.53
C LEU A 83 13.40 -15.18 4.60
N LEU A 84 13.37 -13.99 4.06
CA LEU A 84 14.53 -13.10 4.05
C LEU A 84 14.86 -12.60 5.45
N HIS A 85 13.85 -12.33 6.27
CA HIS A 85 14.08 -11.94 7.66
C HIS A 85 14.77 -13.06 8.45
N ALA A 86 14.39 -14.32 8.19
CA ALA A 86 15.04 -15.48 8.81
C ALA A 86 16.51 -15.61 8.41
N GLU A 87 16.88 -15.07 7.24
CA GLU A 87 18.27 -15.03 6.78
C GLU A 87 19.04 -13.80 7.29
N GLY A 88 18.44 -13.00 8.15
CA GLY A 88 19.09 -11.86 8.77
C GLY A 88 18.86 -10.53 8.07
N TRP A 89 17.96 -10.47 7.07
CA TRP A 89 17.61 -9.23 6.42
C TRP A 89 16.59 -8.43 7.24
N THR A 90 16.80 -7.13 7.32
CA THR A 90 15.85 -6.20 7.94
C THR A 90 15.16 -5.41 6.85
N PHE A 91 13.84 -5.41 6.88
CA PHE A 91 13.04 -4.62 5.95
C PHE A 91 12.71 -3.26 6.54
N ILE A 92 12.94 -2.22 5.76
CA ILE A 92 12.55 -0.86 6.11
C ILE A 92 11.59 -0.39 5.01
N PRO A 93 10.29 -0.41 5.27
CA PRO A 93 9.31 0.09 4.31
C PRO A 93 9.44 1.60 4.14
N ILE A 94 9.45 2.04 2.90
CA ILE A 94 9.49 3.46 2.55
C ILE A 94 8.29 3.73 1.64
N THR A 95 7.49 4.70 2.01
CA THR A 95 6.31 5.04 1.24
C THR A 95 6.04 6.53 1.29
N SER A 96 5.59 7.07 0.18
CA SER A 96 4.99 8.38 0.11
C SER A 96 3.55 8.27 0.55
N GLN A 97 3.14 8.99 1.57
CA GLN A 97 1.78 8.87 2.06
C GLN A 97 1.25 10.21 2.59
N THR A 98 -0.01 10.14 3.01
CA THR A 98 -0.72 11.28 3.57
C THR A 98 -0.02 11.89 4.78
N MET A 99 -0.27 13.18 5.01
CA MET A 99 0.14 13.87 6.23
C MET A 99 -0.84 13.63 7.39
N ASP A 100 -1.91 12.88 7.16
CA ASP A 100 -2.88 12.53 8.20
C ASP A 100 -2.29 11.52 9.17
N ILE A 101 -2.04 11.96 10.40
CA ILE A 101 -1.36 11.13 11.41
C ILE A 101 -2.15 9.88 11.77
N PRO A 102 -3.47 9.92 12.02
CA PRO A 102 -4.22 8.69 12.28
C PRO A 102 -4.10 7.65 11.16
N ALA A 103 -4.14 8.07 9.90
CA ALA A 103 -3.98 7.17 8.77
C ALA A 103 -2.58 6.57 8.71
N GLN A 104 -1.55 7.37 8.99
CA GLN A 104 -0.19 6.88 9.08
C GLN A 104 -0.04 5.80 10.15
N GLN A 105 -0.64 6.02 11.31
CA GLN A 105 -0.59 5.07 12.42
C GLN A 105 -1.32 3.77 12.09
N LEU A 106 -2.47 3.85 11.45
CA LEU A 106 -3.21 2.67 11.00
C LEU A 106 -2.39 1.82 10.04
N ARG A 107 -1.73 2.47 9.10
CA ARG A 107 -0.91 1.80 8.10
C ARG A 107 0.31 1.15 8.73
N LYS A 108 0.98 1.85 9.63
CA LYS A 108 2.13 1.33 10.37
C LYS A 108 1.74 0.10 11.18
N LYS A 109 0.62 0.18 11.90
CA LYS A 109 0.09 -0.94 12.66
C LYS A 109 -0.21 -2.13 11.77
N ARG A 110 -0.81 -1.89 10.60
CA ARG A 110 -1.15 -2.96 9.66
C ARG A 110 0.10 -3.64 9.12
N LEU A 111 1.14 -2.89 8.80
CA LEU A 111 2.42 -3.46 8.37
C LEU A 111 3.03 -4.34 9.45
N GLN A 112 2.97 -3.92 10.71
CA GLN A 112 3.45 -4.71 11.83
C GLN A 112 2.64 -5.98 12.02
N GLU A 113 1.32 -5.91 11.88
CA GLU A 113 0.45 -7.08 11.99
C GLU A 113 0.74 -8.12 10.91
N LEU A 114 0.96 -7.67 9.68
CA LEU A 114 1.15 -8.56 8.54
C LEU A 114 2.55 -9.14 8.45
N PHE A 115 3.56 -8.35 8.78
CA PHE A 115 4.95 -8.72 8.52
C PHE A 115 5.78 -8.95 9.78
N GLY A 116 5.24 -8.69 10.92
CA GLY A 116 5.86 -8.95 12.24
C GLY A 116 7.36 -8.67 12.29
N GLY A 117 7.84 -7.89 13.21
CA GLY A 117 9.25 -7.62 13.34
C GLY A 117 9.88 -6.71 12.28
N THR A 118 9.16 -6.32 11.23
CA THR A 118 9.66 -5.33 10.30
C THR A 118 9.54 -3.94 10.90
N LYS A 119 10.54 -3.09 10.66
CA LYS A 119 10.45 -1.68 11.06
C LYS A 119 9.70 -0.95 9.96
N ALA A 120 8.62 -0.29 10.33
CA ALA A 120 7.85 0.52 9.41
C ALA A 120 8.20 1.99 9.61
N ASN A 121 8.94 2.55 8.68
CA ASN A 121 9.24 3.98 8.62
C ASN A 121 8.25 4.64 7.67
N VAL A 122 7.12 4.97 8.19
CA VAL A 122 6.08 5.63 7.41
C VAL A 122 5.80 7.03 7.93
#